data_3e2601434c9b8d345bdb31ee2d49d2c5
#
_entry.id   3e2601434c9b8d345bdb31ee2d49d2c5
#
_cell.length_a   1.000
_cell.length_b   1.000
_cell.length_c   1.000
_cell.angle_alpha   90.00
_cell.angle_beta   90.00
_cell.angle_gamma   90.00
#
_symmetry.space_group_name_H-M   'P 1'
#
loop_
_entity.id
_entity.type
_entity.pdbx_description
1 polymer ?
#
loop_
_entity_poly.entity_id
_entity_poly.type
_entity_poly.pdbx_seq_one_letter_code
_entity_poly.pdbx_strand_id
1 'polypeptide(L)' 'MERIVNLHIERLPEGFYLATSDSIQGLIAQGRTIAETIEIAKDVAKKLIEAQV' A
#
# COMPACT_ATOMS: atom_id res chain seq x y z
N MET A 1 1.20 17.48 9.36
CA MET A 1 0.17 16.68 10.03
C MET A 1 0.40 15.20 9.71
N GLU A 2 0.47 14.40 10.74
CA GLU A 2 0.68 12.98 10.56
C GLU A 2 -0.63 12.26 10.28
N ARG A 3 -0.55 11.25 9.45
CA ARG A 3 -1.68 10.41 9.11
C ARG A 3 -1.33 8.96 9.37
N ILE A 4 -2.22 8.27 10.04
CA ILE A 4 -2.07 6.84 10.26
C ILE A 4 -2.81 6.12 9.17
N VAL A 5 -2.10 5.29 8.44
CA VAL A 5 -2.67 4.47 7.36
C VAL A 5 -2.49 3.01 7.74
N ASN A 6 -3.59 2.28 7.81
CA ASN A 6 -3.55 0.85 8.06
C ASN A 6 -3.28 0.12 6.75
N LEU A 7 -2.28 -0.75 6.76
CA LEU A 7 -1.97 -1.60 5.62
C LEU A 7 -2.18 -3.06 5.98
N HIS A 8 -2.83 -3.78 5.09
CA HIS A 8 -2.94 -5.22 5.17
C HIS A 8 -1.96 -5.82 4.20
N ILE A 9 -1.06 -6.67 4.71
CA ILE A 9 -0.06 -7.34 3.88
C ILE A 9 -0.43 -8.80 3.79
N GLU A 10 -0.61 -9.30 2.58
CA GLU A 10 -0.93 -10.67 2.33
C GLU A 10 0.14 -11.30 1.44
N ARG A 11 0.57 -12.50 1.79
CA ARG A 11 1.51 -13.25 0.96
C ARG A 11 0.72 -14.06 -0.06
N LEU A 12 1.02 -13.83 -1.34
CA LEU A 12 0.40 -14.56 -2.43
C LEU A 12 1.13 -15.86 -2.69
N PRO A 13 0.43 -16.89 -3.24
CA PRO A 13 1.05 -18.20 -3.49
C PRO A 13 2.25 -18.16 -4.42
N GLU A 14 2.33 -17.13 -5.25
CA GLU A 14 3.39 -17.02 -6.26
C GLU A 14 4.66 -16.35 -5.73
N GLY A 15 4.71 -16.05 -4.44
CA GLY A 15 5.88 -15.42 -3.84
C GLY A 15 5.86 -13.91 -3.83
N PHE A 16 4.73 -13.31 -4.19
CA PHE A 16 4.53 -11.87 -4.10
C PHE A 16 3.79 -11.51 -2.82
N TYR A 17 3.90 -10.25 -2.43
CA TYR A 17 3.14 -9.69 -1.32
C TYR A 17 2.19 -8.63 -1.85
N LEU A 18 0.99 -8.62 -1.30
CA LEU A 18 -0.05 -7.66 -1.69
C LEU A 18 -0.36 -6.78 -0.49
N ALA A 19 -0.34 -5.47 -0.70
CA ALA A 19 -0.74 -4.51 0.31
C ALA A 19 -2.04 -3.83 -0.11
N THR A 20 -2.98 -3.80 0.82
CA THR A 20 -4.24 -3.09 0.66
C THR A 20 -4.48 -2.23 1.88
N SER A 21 -5.44 -1.32 1.80
CA SER A 21 -5.76 -0.44 2.93
C SER A 21 -7.25 -0.20 3.04
N ASP A 22 -7.74 -0.24 4.28
CA ASP A 22 -9.11 0.18 4.57
C ASP A 22 -9.19 1.69 4.76
N SER A 23 -8.05 2.32 5.05
CA SER A 23 -7.98 3.76 5.28
C SER A 23 -7.97 4.58 4.01
N ILE A 24 -7.43 4.03 2.95
CA ILE A 24 -7.32 4.71 1.65
C ILE A 24 -7.94 3.83 0.58
N GLN A 25 -9.07 4.28 0.06
CA GLN A 25 -9.76 3.56 -0.99
C GLN A 25 -8.93 3.53 -2.27
N GLY A 26 -8.83 2.37 -2.88
CA GLY A 26 -8.09 2.19 -4.12
C GLY A 26 -6.61 1.92 -3.94
N LEU A 27 -6.12 1.84 -2.69
CA LEU A 27 -4.71 1.54 -2.47
C LEU A 27 -4.47 0.04 -2.66
N ILE A 28 -3.70 -0.30 -3.68
CA ILE A 28 -3.24 -1.65 -3.96
C ILE A 28 -1.79 -1.57 -4.38
N ALA A 29 -0.94 -2.37 -3.75
CA ALA A 29 0.48 -2.44 -4.09
C ALA A 29 0.95 -3.88 -4.02
N GLN A 30 1.86 -4.24 -4.90
CA GLN A 30 2.40 -5.58 -4.98
C GLN A 30 3.91 -5.52 -5.12
N GLY A 31 4.61 -6.36 -4.38
CA GLY A 31 6.06 -6.41 -4.42
C GLY A 31 6.57 -7.81 -4.11
N ARG A 32 7.86 -8.00 -4.29
CA ARG A 32 8.50 -9.29 -4.04
C ARG A 32 8.94 -9.49 -2.60
N THR A 33 9.06 -8.40 -1.86
CA THR A 33 9.38 -8.43 -0.44
C THR A 33 8.40 -7.55 0.30
N ILE A 34 8.31 -7.74 1.62
CA ILE A 34 7.45 -6.89 2.44
C ILE A 34 7.93 -5.44 2.37
N ALA A 35 9.24 -5.22 2.47
CA ALA A 35 9.81 -3.88 2.41
C ALA A 35 9.50 -3.20 1.09
N GLU A 36 9.68 -3.90 -0.02
CA GLU A 36 9.36 -3.37 -1.35
C GLU A 36 7.88 -3.04 -1.48
N THR A 37 7.02 -3.92 -0.99
CA THR A 37 5.58 -3.73 -1.05
C THR A 37 5.15 -2.49 -0.26
N ILE A 38 5.74 -2.28 0.92
CA ILE A 38 5.46 -1.10 1.73
C ILE A 38 5.92 0.18 1.03
N GLU A 39 7.10 0.15 0.41
CA GLU A 39 7.60 1.30 -0.34
C GLU A 39 6.67 1.67 -1.48
N ILE A 40 6.21 0.69 -2.22
CA ILE A 40 5.27 0.92 -3.32
C ILE A 40 3.94 1.44 -2.77
N ALA A 41 3.46 0.85 -1.67
CA ALA A 41 2.21 1.28 -1.05
C ALA A 41 2.28 2.73 -0.59
N LYS A 42 3.41 3.16 -0.04
CA LYS A 42 3.59 4.56 0.38
C LYS A 42 3.51 5.50 -0.81
N ASP A 43 4.13 5.14 -1.92
CA ASP A 43 4.11 5.96 -3.13
C ASP A 43 2.70 6.06 -3.71
N VAL A 44 1.97 4.95 -3.76
CA VAL A 44 0.59 4.92 -4.21
C VAL A 44 -0.30 5.75 -3.29
N ALA A 45 -0.13 5.60 -1.98
CA ALA A 45 -0.90 6.35 -1.00
C ALA A 45 -0.71 7.85 -1.17
N LYS A 46 0.54 8.27 -1.38
CA LYS A 46 0.85 9.68 -1.58
C LYS A 46 0.12 10.23 -2.80
N LYS A 47 0.14 9.50 -3.89
CA LYS A 47 -0.53 9.93 -5.13
C LYS A 47 -2.05 9.98 -4.96
N LEU A 48 -2.63 9.01 -4.26
CA LEU A 48 -4.06 8.99 -4.02
C LEU A 48 -4.50 10.15 -3.13
N ILE A 49 -3.72 10.46 -2.10
CA ILE A 49 -4.00 11.57 -1.21
C ILE A 49 -3.88 12.90 -1.96
N GLU A 50 -2.85 13.07 -2.78
CA GLU A 50 -2.67 14.27 -3.58
C GLU A 50 -3.80 14.49 -4.57
N ALA A 51 -4.34 13.41 -5.12
CA ALA A 51 -5.44 13.49 -6.07
C ALA A 51 -6.76 13.93 -5.44
N GLN A 52 -6.87 13.82 -4.12
CA GLN A 52 -8.09 14.19 -3.40
C GLN A 52 -8.11 15.64 -2.93
N VAL A 53 -7.03 16.35 -3.11
CA VAL A 53 -6.90 17.73 -2.62
C VAL A 53 -7.41 18.74 -3.65
#